data_860c6796dd5385a13c6b3ddfeb75ccb1
#
_entry.id   860c6796dd5385a13c6b3ddfeb75ccb1
#
_cell.length_a   1.000
_cell.length_b   1.000
_cell.length_c   1.000
_cell.angle_alpha   90.00
_cell.angle_beta   90.00
_cell.angle_gamma   90.00
#
_symmetry.space_group_name_H-M   'P 1'
#
loop_
_entity.id
_entity.type
_entity.pdbx_description
1 polymer ?
#
loop_
_entity_poly.entity_id
_entity_poly.type
_entity_poly.pdbx_seq_one_letter_code
_entity_poly.pdbx_strand_id
1 'polypeptide(L)'
;LLTPLALVFFFFLSGYGLMTQLRLRTLRTPTTSPATLWAGWLPRRLWGLIKPFLFFYPLAVLFLFIGFGFDHIPQALAQLKVNFLIWKVGIPGPLFVAWYLLELMVLYVFFYFSFRYVRCWGRAVLVLVGLTLLLMLVAWQVGFGYYWLRYPLCFSVGVVYAIYERCIYKQIKTYRILSLPAVLLLMGVYIW
;
A
#
# COMPACT_ATOMS: atom_id res chain seq x y z
N LEU A 1 6.99 -9.26 16.10
CA LEU A 1 5.55 -9.54 15.96
C LEU A 1 4.71 -8.30 15.64
N LEU A 2 5.04 -7.10 16.14
CA LEU A 2 4.25 -5.87 15.91
C LEU A 2 4.42 -5.30 14.49
N THR A 3 5.58 -5.44 13.86
CA THR A 3 5.88 -4.84 12.55
C THR A 3 4.99 -5.38 11.42
N PRO A 4 4.78 -6.70 11.26
CA PRO A 4 3.87 -7.24 10.24
C PRO A 4 2.43 -6.75 10.42
N LEU A 5 1.95 -6.69 11.65
CA LEU A 5 0.60 -6.22 11.96
C LEU A 5 0.41 -4.75 11.57
N ALA A 6 1.38 -3.90 11.88
CA ALA A 6 1.36 -2.48 11.52
C ALA A 6 1.28 -2.29 10.00
N LEU A 7 2.02 -3.09 9.22
CA LEU A 7 1.98 -3.05 7.76
C LEU A 7 0.62 -3.46 7.19
N VAL A 8 0.01 -4.53 7.73
CA VAL A 8 -1.35 -4.96 7.35
C VAL A 8 -2.34 -3.81 7.53
N PHE A 9 -2.34 -3.20 8.73
CA PHE A 9 -3.21 -2.06 9.01
C PHE A 9 -2.91 -0.86 8.09
N PHE A 10 -1.65 -0.59 7.82
CA PHE A 10 -1.24 0.51 6.96
C PHE A 10 -1.77 0.34 5.52
N PHE A 11 -1.60 -0.85 4.93
CA PHE A 11 -2.15 -1.15 3.60
C PHE A 11 -3.68 -1.10 3.59
N PHE A 12 -4.31 -1.73 4.59
CA PHE A 12 -5.76 -1.71 4.74
C PHE A 12 -6.32 -0.28 4.84
N LEU A 13 -5.79 0.53 5.75
CA LEU A 13 -6.22 1.92 5.95
C LEU A 13 -5.95 2.79 4.73
N SER A 14 -4.88 2.52 3.98
CA SER A 14 -4.59 3.22 2.74
C SER A 14 -5.66 2.93 1.68
N GLY A 15 -6.06 1.68 1.48
CA GLY A 15 -7.12 1.30 0.56
C GLY A 15 -8.50 1.84 1.00
N TYR A 16 -8.83 1.69 2.28
CA TYR A 16 -10.05 2.23 2.88
C TYR A 16 -10.15 3.74 2.71
N GLY A 17 -9.09 4.46 3.05
CA GLY A 17 -9.06 5.93 2.97
C GLY A 17 -9.20 6.46 1.55
N LEU A 18 -8.55 5.81 0.56
CA LEU A 18 -8.70 6.19 -0.84
C LEU A 18 -10.14 6.01 -1.34
N MET A 19 -10.76 4.87 -1.03
CA MET A 19 -12.11 4.59 -1.47
C MET A 19 -13.13 5.50 -0.79
N THR A 20 -12.99 5.74 0.51
CA THR A 20 -13.85 6.68 1.25
C THR A 20 -13.76 8.09 0.68
N GLN A 21 -12.56 8.57 0.37
CA GLN A 21 -12.38 9.88 -0.25
C GLN A 21 -13.00 9.94 -1.66
N LEU A 22 -12.86 8.89 -2.46
CA LEU A 22 -13.49 8.82 -3.78
C LEU A 22 -15.02 8.91 -3.64
N ARG A 23 -15.62 8.14 -2.73
CA ARG A 23 -17.05 8.20 -2.44
C ARG A 23 -17.51 9.59 -2.03
N LEU A 24 -16.82 10.22 -1.10
CA LEU A 24 -17.16 11.56 -0.62
C LEU A 24 -17.07 12.60 -1.75
N ARG A 25 -16.08 12.51 -2.63
CA ARG A 25 -15.98 13.39 -3.80
C ARG A 25 -17.14 13.18 -4.77
N THR A 26 -17.46 11.93 -5.09
CA THR A 26 -18.58 11.61 -5.98
C THR A 26 -19.92 12.13 -5.43
N LEU A 27 -20.11 12.07 -4.12
CA LEU A 27 -21.31 12.61 -3.47
C LEU A 27 -21.37 14.15 -3.45
N ARG A 28 -20.23 14.82 -3.29
CA ARG A 28 -20.16 16.30 -3.26
C ARG A 28 -20.30 16.94 -4.63
N THR A 29 -19.92 16.23 -5.70
CA THR A 29 -19.91 16.77 -7.06
C THR A 29 -20.61 15.81 -8.03
N PRO A 30 -21.92 15.58 -7.88
CA PRO A 30 -22.65 14.60 -8.71
C PRO A 30 -22.69 14.96 -10.20
N THR A 31 -22.57 16.25 -10.54
CA THR A 31 -22.62 16.77 -11.91
C THR A 31 -21.23 16.82 -12.57
N THR A 32 -20.16 16.53 -11.84
CA THR A 32 -18.80 16.66 -12.36
C THR A 32 -18.45 15.46 -13.25
N SER A 33 -17.85 15.73 -14.41
CA SER A 33 -17.44 14.67 -15.32
C SER A 33 -16.37 13.78 -14.64
N PRO A 34 -16.35 12.46 -14.93
CA PRO A 34 -15.32 11.58 -14.41
C PRO A 34 -13.89 12.04 -14.69
N ALA A 35 -13.68 12.67 -15.85
CA ALA A 35 -12.37 13.18 -16.24
C ALA A 35 -11.83 14.25 -15.28
N THR A 36 -12.69 15.20 -14.87
CA THR A 36 -12.30 16.25 -13.92
C THR A 36 -12.11 15.74 -12.50
N LEU A 37 -12.85 14.71 -12.11
CA LEU A 37 -12.72 14.06 -10.79
C LEU A 37 -11.34 13.43 -10.58
N TRP A 38 -10.76 12.91 -11.67
CA TRP A 38 -9.44 12.27 -11.67
C TRP A 38 -8.29 13.18 -12.09
N ALA A 39 -8.58 14.43 -12.52
CA ALA A 39 -7.54 15.35 -12.97
C ALA A 39 -6.53 15.65 -11.85
N GLY A 40 -5.25 15.34 -12.12
CA GLY A 40 -4.16 15.54 -11.18
C GLY A 40 -4.28 14.76 -9.85
N TRP A 41 -5.19 13.78 -9.75
CA TRP A 41 -5.37 13.01 -8.52
C TRP A 41 -4.16 12.12 -8.25
N LEU A 42 -3.75 11.33 -9.24
CA LEU A 42 -2.64 10.38 -9.10
C LEU A 42 -1.31 11.07 -8.76
N PRO A 43 -0.85 12.09 -9.52
CA PRO A 43 0.42 12.73 -9.20
C PRO A 43 0.42 13.39 -7.83
N ARG A 44 -0.69 14.00 -7.38
CA ARG A 44 -0.77 14.58 -6.02
C ARG A 44 -0.66 13.50 -4.94
N ARG A 45 -1.21 12.32 -5.15
CA ARG A 45 -1.12 11.20 -4.19
C ARG A 45 0.28 10.59 -4.16
N LEU A 46 0.86 10.34 -5.32
CA LEU A 46 2.23 9.85 -5.40
C LEU A 46 3.21 10.85 -4.80
N TRP A 47 3.03 12.15 -5.08
CA TRP A 47 3.85 13.19 -4.49
C TRP A 47 3.75 13.23 -2.95
N GLY A 48 2.55 13.03 -2.42
CA GLY A 48 2.34 12.93 -0.96
C GLY A 48 3.11 11.78 -0.30
N LEU A 49 3.37 10.68 -1.04
CA LEU A 49 4.18 9.56 -0.57
C LEU A 49 5.69 9.81 -0.76
N ILE A 50 6.06 10.42 -1.90
CA ILE A 50 7.46 10.67 -2.26
C ILE A 50 8.07 11.80 -1.42
N LYS A 51 7.30 12.86 -1.14
CA LYS A 51 7.80 14.05 -0.42
C LYS A 51 8.46 13.73 0.94
N PRO A 52 7.82 12.98 1.85
CA PRO A 52 8.47 12.58 3.09
C PRO A 52 9.73 11.74 2.84
N PHE A 53 9.68 10.84 1.85
CA PHE A 53 10.83 10.01 1.51
C PHE A 53 12.02 10.83 1.02
N LEU A 54 11.80 11.84 0.17
CA LEU A 54 12.84 12.74 -0.30
C LEU A 54 13.50 13.54 0.83
N PHE A 55 12.78 13.77 1.92
CA PHE A 55 13.33 14.45 3.09
C PHE A 55 14.10 13.47 3.99
N PHE A 56 13.53 12.33 4.32
CA PHE A 56 14.12 11.39 5.27
C PHE A 56 15.26 10.56 4.70
N TYR A 57 15.27 10.31 3.38
CA TYR A 57 16.31 9.49 2.75
C TYR A 57 17.70 10.12 2.83
N PRO A 58 17.92 11.41 2.46
CA PRO A 58 19.21 12.05 2.62
C PRO A 58 19.66 12.10 4.09
N LEU A 59 18.72 12.31 5.00
CA LEU A 59 19.01 12.33 6.43
C LEU A 59 19.50 10.95 6.91
N ALA A 60 18.84 9.89 6.49
CA ALA A 60 19.25 8.52 6.82
C ALA A 60 20.61 8.15 6.19
N VAL A 61 20.88 8.62 4.96
CA VAL A 61 22.21 8.48 4.33
C VAL A 61 23.28 9.22 5.14
N LEU A 62 22.98 10.43 5.59
CA LEU A 62 23.90 11.21 6.45
C LEU A 62 24.22 10.46 7.76
N PHE A 63 23.20 9.93 8.43
CA PHE A 63 23.40 9.12 9.63
C PHE A 63 24.22 7.84 9.38
N LEU A 64 24.03 7.23 8.21
CA LEU A 64 24.83 6.08 7.80
C LEU A 64 26.32 6.46 7.70
N PHE A 65 26.66 7.59 7.07
CA PHE A 65 28.04 8.08 6.99
C PHE A 65 28.63 8.42 8.36
N ILE A 66 27.87 9.05 9.23
CA ILE A 66 28.31 9.36 10.61
C ILE A 66 28.54 8.06 11.38
N GLY A 67 27.67 7.06 11.23
CA GLY A 67 27.78 5.78 11.95
C GLY A 67 28.96 4.92 11.51
N PHE A 68 29.33 4.94 10.22
CA PHE A 68 30.52 4.21 9.71
C PHE A 68 31.84 4.99 9.93
N GLY A 69 31.76 6.28 10.21
CA GLY A 69 32.94 7.17 10.26
C GLY A 69 33.43 7.55 8.85
N PHE A 70 34.13 8.68 8.77
CA PHE A 70 34.62 9.22 7.50
C PHE A 70 35.68 8.34 6.83
N ASP A 71 36.39 7.52 7.60
CA ASP A 71 37.44 6.62 7.10
C ASP A 71 36.87 5.45 6.28
N HIS A 72 35.56 5.17 6.40
CA HIS A 72 34.86 4.06 5.71
C HIS A 72 33.91 4.54 4.61
N ILE A 73 34.04 5.76 4.09
CA ILE A 73 33.23 6.31 2.99
C ILE A 73 33.12 5.35 1.79
N PRO A 74 34.22 4.74 1.29
CA PRO A 74 34.13 3.82 0.16
C PRO A 74 33.23 2.62 0.43
N GLN A 75 33.27 2.09 1.66
CA GLN A 75 32.43 0.95 2.08
C GLN A 75 30.95 1.36 2.17
N ALA A 76 30.66 2.53 2.74
CA ALA A 76 29.30 3.07 2.81
C ALA A 76 28.70 3.32 1.40
N LEU A 77 29.50 3.85 0.47
CA LEU A 77 29.12 4.04 -0.93
C LEU A 77 28.89 2.70 -1.65
N ALA A 78 29.74 1.69 -1.40
CA ALA A 78 29.57 0.35 -1.94
C ALA A 78 28.27 -0.27 -1.42
N GLN A 79 27.96 -0.13 -0.14
CA GLN A 79 26.71 -0.58 0.48
C GLN A 79 25.49 0.09 -0.16
N LEU A 80 25.52 1.41 -0.34
CA LEU A 80 24.45 2.15 -1.01
C LEU A 80 24.25 1.68 -2.45
N LYS A 81 25.34 1.46 -3.20
CA LYS A 81 25.30 0.96 -4.58
C LYS A 81 24.69 -0.43 -4.63
N VAL A 82 25.11 -1.35 -3.76
CA VAL A 82 24.56 -2.71 -3.68
C VAL A 82 23.08 -2.65 -3.33
N ASN A 83 22.70 -1.87 -2.34
CA ASN A 83 21.30 -1.71 -1.94
C ASN A 83 20.46 -1.07 -3.06
N PHE A 84 21.03 -0.14 -3.85
CA PHE A 84 20.34 0.45 -5.00
C PHE A 84 20.10 -0.54 -6.13
N LEU A 85 20.98 -1.52 -6.31
CA LEU A 85 20.86 -2.56 -7.35
C LEU A 85 19.94 -3.71 -6.93
N ILE A 86 19.71 -3.91 -5.64
CA ILE A 86 18.84 -5.00 -5.12
C ILE A 86 17.39 -4.56 -5.08
N TRP A 87 16.76 -4.45 -6.23
CA TRP A 87 15.31 -4.18 -6.38
C TRP A 87 14.41 -5.22 -5.70
N LYS A 88 14.95 -6.42 -5.48
CA LYS A 88 14.18 -7.56 -4.96
C LYS A 88 13.70 -7.39 -3.52
N VAL A 89 14.32 -6.52 -2.74
CA VAL A 89 14.01 -6.36 -1.31
C VAL A 89 13.16 -5.11 -1.03
N GLY A 90 13.13 -4.14 -1.94
CA GLY A 90 12.38 -2.89 -1.77
C GLY A 90 13.21 -1.66 -2.12
N ILE A 91 12.94 -0.51 -1.48
CA ILE A 91 13.70 0.71 -1.71
C ILE A 91 15.11 0.52 -1.15
N PRO A 92 16.13 0.69 -1.98
CA PRO A 92 17.52 0.48 -1.59
C PRO A 92 17.99 1.54 -0.60
N GLY A 93 19.09 1.24 0.08
CA GLY A 93 19.77 2.15 0.98
C GLY A 93 19.40 1.99 2.45
N PRO A 94 19.69 2.97 3.29
CA PRO A 94 19.51 2.87 4.75
C PRO A 94 18.05 2.74 5.19
N LEU A 95 17.09 3.07 4.30
CA LEU A 95 15.66 2.89 4.53
C LEU A 95 15.13 1.64 3.81
N PHE A 96 15.84 0.52 3.90
CA PHE A 96 15.43 -0.73 3.23
C PHE A 96 14.02 -1.20 3.62
N VAL A 97 13.53 -0.81 4.79
CA VAL A 97 12.16 -1.08 5.24
C VAL A 97 11.10 -0.26 4.51
N ALA A 98 11.49 0.76 3.73
CA ALA A 98 10.54 1.61 3.00
C ALA A 98 10.04 0.99 1.66
N TRP A 99 10.33 -0.30 1.41
CA TRP A 99 9.83 -1.06 0.26
C TRP A 99 8.30 -0.99 0.12
N TYR A 100 7.59 -0.92 1.24
CA TYR A 100 6.13 -0.80 1.27
C TYR A 100 5.62 0.50 0.61
N LEU A 101 6.41 1.57 0.57
CA LEU A 101 6.02 2.80 -0.13
C LEU A 101 5.99 2.59 -1.64
N LEU A 102 6.97 1.86 -2.19
CA LEU A 102 7.00 1.49 -3.61
C LEU A 102 5.79 0.63 -3.96
N GLU A 103 5.54 -0.40 -3.17
CA GLU A 103 4.39 -1.28 -3.35
C GLU A 103 3.08 -0.48 -3.27
N LEU A 104 2.96 0.41 -2.29
CA LEU A 104 1.79 1.28 -2.14
C LEU A 104 1.60 2.21 -3.34
N MET A 105 2.68 2.76 -3.92
CA MET A 105 2.59 3.56 -5.15
C MET A 105 2.02 2.75 -6.31
N VAL A 106 2.46 1.51 -6.49
CA VAL A 106 1.92 0.61 -7.51
C VAL A 106 0.44 0.34 -7.28
N LEU A 107 0.04 0.08 -6.03
CA LEU A 107 -1.37 -0.13 -5.67
C LEU A 107 -2.23 1.13 -5.89
N TYR A 108 -1.68 2.32 -5.68
CA TYR A 108 -2.36 3.59 -6.00
C TYR A 108 -2.58 3.75 -7.51
N VAL A 109 -1.60 3.34 -8.32
CA VAL A 109 -1.73 3.32 -9.78
C VAL A 109 -2.83 2.32 -10.19
N PHE A 110 -2.84 1.11 -9.63
CA PHE A 110 -3.86 0.11 -9.89
C PHE A 110 -5.26 0.60 -9.48
N PHE A 111 -5.39 1.20 -8.30
CA PHE A 111 -6.64 1.82 -7.86
C PHE A 111 -7.11 2.89 -8.84
N TYR A 112 -6.21 3.79 -9.26
CA TYR A 112 -6.53 4.84 -10.23
C TYR A 112 -7.06 4.27 -11.54
N PHE A 113 -6.38 3.29 -12.14
CA PHE A 113 -6.82 2.69 -13.40
C PHE A 113 -8.13 1.93 -13.23
N SER A 114 -8.29 1.15 -12.16
CA SER A 114 -9.50 0.38 -11.90
C SER A 114 -10.75 1.26 -11.77
N PHE A 115 -10.67 2.34 -11.01
CA PHE A 115 -11.83 3.19 -10.73
C PHE A 115 -12.04 4.33 -11.71
N ARG A 116 -11.05 4.67 -12.50
CA ARG A 116 -11.18 5.68 -13.57
C ARG A 116 -11.90 5.13 -14.80
N TYR A 117 -11.54 3.92 -15.21
CA TYR A 117 -12.03 3.35 -16.48
C TYR A 117 -13.24 2.44 -16.30
N VAL A 118 -13.44 1.87 -15.13
CA VAL A 118 -14.54 0.96 -14.84
C VAL A 118 -15.63 1.69 -14.06
N ARG A 119 -16.79 1.91 -14.70
CA ARG A 119 -17.92 2.66 -14.07
C ARG A 119 -18.61 1.88 -12.95
N CYS A 120 -18.66 0.57 -13.04
CA CYS A 120 -19.29 -0.28 -12.02
C CYS A 120 -18.28 -0.59 -10.91
N TRP A 121 -18.57 -0.19 -9.68
CA TRP A 121 -17.68 -0.37 -8.53
C TRP A 121 -17.31 -1.82 -8.25
N GLY A 122 -18.27 -2.75 -8.43
CA GLY A 122 -17.99 -4.18 -8.28
C GLY A 122 -16.97 -4.69 -9.30
N ARG A 123 -17.12 -4.29 -10.58
CA ARG A 123 -16.16 -4.64 -11.63
C ARG A 123 -14.80 -3.97 -11.40
N ALA A 124 -14.79 -2.71 -10.93
CA ALA A 124 -13.56 -2.00 -10.61
C ALA A 124 -12.77 -2.71 -9.50
N VAL A 125 -13.46 -3.22 -8.48
CA VAL A 125 -12.84 -4.04 -7.42
C VAL A 125 -12.25 -5.33 -7.99
N LEU A 126 -12.97 -6.03 -8.87
CA LEU A 126 -12.45 -7.25 -9.52
C LEU A 126 -11.18 -6.96 -10.32
N VAL A 127 -11.15 -5.85 -11.08
CA VAL A 127 -9.95 -5.41 -11.81
C VAL A 127 -8.81 -5.09 -10.83
N LEU A 128 -9.08 -4.37 -9.75
CA LEU A 128 -8.08 -4.05 -8.73
C LEU A 128 -7.49 -5.32 -8.11
N VAL A 129 -8.33 -6.26 -7.70
CA VAL A 129 -7.90 -7.55 -7.12
C VAL A 129 -7.09 -8.35 -8.15
N GLY A 130 -7.57 -8.42 -9.40
CA GLY A 130 -6.85 -9.09 -10.49
C GLY A 130 -5.45 -8.50 -10.74
N LEU A 131 -5.33 -7.16 -10.78
CA LEU A 131 -4.05 -6.48 -10.92
C LEU A 131 -3.14 -6.71 -9.69
N THR A 132 -3.71 -6.76 -8.49
CA THR A 132 -2.95 -7.07 -7.27
C THR A 132 -2.43 -8.50 -7.29
N LEU A 133 -3.24 -9.47 -7.70
CA LEU A 133 -2.83 -10.87 -7.86
C LEU A 133 -1.76 -11.02 -8.96
N LEU A 134 -1.90 -10.29 -10.06
CA LEU A 134 -0.90 -10.25 -11.13
C LEU A 134 0.44 -9.69 -10.61
N LEU A 135 0.40 -8.61 -9.83
CA LEU A 135 1.60 -8.06 -9.17
C LEU A 135 2.30 -9.11 -8.30
N MET A 136 1.52 -9.83 -7.47
CA MET A 136 2.06 -10.89 -6.62
C MET A 136 2.68 -12.03 -7.45
N LEU A 137 2.03 -12.43 -8.53
CA LEU A 137 2.53 -13.47 -9.43
C LEU A 137 3.82 -13.03 -10.11
N VAL A 138 3.89 -11.80 -10.62
CA VAL A 138 5.12 -11.24 -11.22
C VAL A 138 6.23 -11.13 -10.18
N ALA A 139 5.92 -10.65 -8.97
CA ALA A 139 6.88 -10.55 -7.87
C ALA A 139 7.45 -11.93 -7.49
N TRP A 140 6.62 -12.96 -7.50
CA TRP A 140 7.04 -14.33 -7.26
C TRP A 140 7.95 -14.85 -8.37
N GLN A 141 7.58 -14.67 -9.65
CA GLN A 141 8.38 -15.10 -10.81
C GLN A 141 9.75 -14.42 -10.89
N VAL A 142 9.80 -13.13 -10.58
CA VAL A 142 11.06 -12.34 -10.58
C VAL A 142 11.92 -12.65 -9.35
N GLY A 143 11.35 -13.32 -8.34
CA GLY A 143 12.04 -13.66 -7.09
C GLY A 143 12.17 -12.46 -6.16
N PHE A 144 11.16 -11.59 -6.12
CA PHE A 144 11.07 -10.54 -5.11
C PHE A 144 10.90 -11.15 -3.72
N GLY A 145 11.30 -10.43 -2.69
CA GLY A 145 11.16 -10.86 -1.30
C GLY A 145 9.70 -11.19 -0.95
N TYR A 146 9.49 -12.08 0.01
CA TYR A 146 8.17 -12.55 0.45
C TYR A 146 7.23 -11.40 0.90
N TYR A 147 7.76 -10.23 1.19
CA TYR A 147 7.00 -9.02 1.55
C TYR A 147 6.04 -8.60 0.44
N TRP A 148 6.45 -8.67 -0.83
CA TRP A 148 5.64 -8.36 -2.01
C TRP A 148 4.49 -9.34 -2.25
N LEU A 149 4.49 -10.46 -1.54
CA LEU A 149 3.44 -11.48 -1.64
C LEU A 149 2.46 -11.42 -0.47
N ARG A 150 2.85 -10.79 0.64
CA ARG A 150 2.12 -10.92 1.90
C ARG A 150 1.08 -9.82 2.12
N TYR A 151 1.37 -8.60 1.73
CA TYR A 151 0.60 -7.43 2.16
C TYR A 151 -0.30 -6.78 1.11
N PRO A 152 -0.08 -6.91 -0.22
CA PRO A 152 -0.82 -6.14 -1.23
C PRO A 152 -2.32 -6.35 -1.18
N LEU A 153 -2.78 -7.58 -0.88
CA LEU A 153 -4.20 -7.89 -0.78
C LEU A 153 -4.92 -7.14 0.34
N CYS A 154 -4.22 -6.78 1.42
CA CYS A 154 -4.80 -6.01 2.52
C CYS A 154 -5.32 -4.65 2.05
N PHE A 155 -4.65 -4.04 1.05
CA PHE A 155 -5.11 -2.81 0.41
C PHE A 155 -6.45 -3.02 -0.31
N SER A 156 -6.57 -4.08 -1.11
CA SER A 156 -7.81 -4.42 -1.82
C SER A 156 -8.95 -4.72 -0.85
N VAL A 157 -8.66 -5.42 0.26
CA VAL A 157 -9.63 -5.66 1.35
C VAL A 157 -10.11 -4.35 1.96
N GLY A 158 -9.22 -3.39 2.19
CA GLY A 158 -9.59 -2.05 2.68
C GLY A 158 -10.54 -1.31 1.73
N VAL A 159 -10.31 -1.41 0.42
CA VAL A 159 -11.19 -0.84 -0.60
C VAL A 159 -12.57 -1.51 -0.58
N VAL A 160 -12.62 -2.83 -0.54
CA VAL A 160 -13.87 -3.61 -0.44
C VAL A 160 -14.64 -3.24 0.82
N TYR A 161 -13.94 -3.20 1.95
CA TYR A 161 -14.56 -2.81 3.23
C TYR A 161 -15.20 -1.42 3.14
N ALA A 162 -14.51 -0.42 2.57
CA ALA A 162 -15.06 0.93 2.40
C ALA A 162 -16.33 0.96 1.53
N ILE A 163 -16.45 0.09 0.52
CA ILE A 163 -17.64 0.01 -0.31
C ILE A 163 -18.82 -0.58 0.46
N TYR A 164 -18.58 -1.65 1.20
CA TYR A 164 -19.62 -2.42 1.88
C TYR A 164 -19.75 -2.11 3.38
N GLU A 165 -19.08 -1.07 3.88
CA GLU A 165 -19.02 -0.69 5.29
C GLU A 165 -20.39 -0.71 5.99
N ARG A 166 -21.41 -0.12 5.35
CA ARG A 166 -22.77 -0.07 5.93
C ARG A 166 -23.41 -1.46 6.06
N CYS A 167 -23.21 -2.33 5.06
CA CYS A 167 -23.72 -3.70 5.10
C CYS A 167 -22.97 -4.52 6.15
N ILE A 168 -21.65 -4.41 6.18
CA ILE A 168 -20.79 -5.10 7.14
C ILE A 168 -21.11 -4.66 8.56
N TYR A 169 -21.26 -3.35 8.81
CA TYR A 169 -21.60 -2.82 10.12
C TYR A 169 -22.97 -3.34 10.60
N LYS A 170 -23.98 -3.38 9.72
CA LYS A 170 -25.30 -3.94 10.04
C LYS A 170 -25.19 -5.42 10.42
N GLN A 171 -24.42 -6.20 9.69
CA GLN A 171 -24.19 -7.62 9.99
C GLN A 171 -23.40 -7.82 11.29
N ILE A 172 -22.33 -7.07 11.51
CA ILE A 172 -21.55 -7.14 12.75
C ILE A 172 -22.42 -6.78 13.95
N LYS A 173 -23.27 -5.76 13.84
CA LYS A 173 -24.20 -5.41 14.91
C LYS A 173 -25.20 -6.54 15.20
N THR A 174 -25.64 -7.26 14.17
CA THR A 174 -26.56 -8.39 14.31
C THR A 174 -25.87 -9.63 14.91
N TYR A 175 -24.61 -9.87 14.52
CA TYR A 175 -23.83 -11.06 14.92
C TYR A 175 -22.68 -10.70 15.89
N ARG A 176 -22.88 -9.70 16.75
CA ARG A 176 -21.83 -9.13 17.61
C ARG A 176 -21.08 -10.18 18.47
N ILE A 177 -21.75 -11.24 18.87
CA ILE A 177 -21.14 -12.33 19.69
C ILE A 177 -20.22 -13.21 18.87
N LEU A 178 -20.49 -13.41 17.57
CA LEU A 178 -19.72 -14.28 16.66
C LEU A 178 -18.56 -13.54 15.96
N SER A 179 -18.63 -12.21 15.83
CA SER A 179 -17.63 -11.43 15.12
C SER A 179 -16.28 -11.35 15.84
N LEU A 180 -16.29 -11.29 17.15
CA LEU A 180 -15.08 -11.17 17.98
C LEU A 180 -14.19 -12.42 17.91
N PRO A 181 -14.71 -13.66 18.13
CA PRO A 181 -13.93 -14.88 17.97
C PRO A 181 -13.48 -15.11 16.52
N ALA A 182 -14.28 -14.74 15.52
CA ALA A 182 -13.88 -14.87 14.11
C ALA A 182 -12.68 -13.97 13.76
N VAL A 183 -12.65 -12.74 14.25
CA VAL A 183 -11.50 -11.83 14.08
C VAL A 183 -10.26 -12.36 14.78
N LEU A 184 -10.41 -12.87 16.02
CA LEU A 184 -9.29 -13.46 16.78
C LEU A 184 -8.74 -14.72 16.10
N LEU A 185 -9.61 -15.53 15.51
CA LEU A 185 -9.22 -16.74 14.78
C LEU A 185 -8.46 -16.39 13.50
N LEU A 186 -8.94 -15.40 12.72
CA LEU A 186 -8.24 -14.88 11.55
C LEU A 186 -6.89 -14.28 11.90
N MET A 187 -6.79 -13.54 13.01
CA MET A 187 -5.52 -13.04 13.49
C MET A 187 -4.57 -14.17 13.91
N GLY A 188 -5.09 -15.22 14.56
CA GLY A 188 -4.31 -16.40 14.94
C GLY A 188 -3.72 -17.15 13.75
N VAL A 189 -4.53 -17.37 12.71
CA VAL A 189 -4.09 -18.03 11.46
C VAL A 189 -3.05 -17.17 10.71
N TYR A 190 -3.14 -15.85 10.83
CA TYR A 190 -2.20 -14.93 10.16
C TYR A 190 -0.84 -14.84 10.90
N ILE A 191 -0.82 -15.05 12.20
CA ILE A 191 0.39 -14.98 13.04
C ILE A 191 1.21 -16.29 12.94
N TRP A 192 0.57 -17.38 12.55
CA TRP A 192 1.21 -18.69 12.31
C TRP A 192 1.73 -18.76 10.89
#